data_4e7c78e79739ee96ca49c397e7d94a9c
#
_entry.id   4e7c78e79739ee96ca49c397e7d94a9c
#
_cell.length_a   1.000
_cell.length_b   1.000
_cell.length_c   1.000
_cell.angle_alpha   90.00
_cell.angle_beta   90.00
_cell.angle_gamma   90.00
#
_symmetry.space_group_name_H-M   'P 1'
#
loop_
_entity.id
_entity.type
_entity.pdbx_description
1 polymer ?
#
loop_
_entity_poly.entity_id
_entity_poly.type
_entity_poly.pdbx_seq_one_letter_code
_entity_poly.pdbx_strand_id
1 'polypeptide(L)'
;MKLGVICDGISRDLAHSINVMDEFGLEYAELQFVGDKEVGDHSKTEIKEIDSLLRDRGKPVSCLSRHIFAGMTSQNKPGDELHLKHMDALKRVVEMAHIVGSPFVRIMTQKKEQILWGFHGAEKWNVAHGAWDSMPPLIEPAVDFARSAGVKLAVETGNGTMVNSNYTARKLIDELNAKDTLKVLWDPGNNCWCHELAFPDGYEEVRDGYLGHIHIKDVFVDTPKATLTVKEMGQGQLGPLFELSLIHI
;
A
#
# COMPACT_ATOMS: atom_id res chain seq x y z
N MET A 1 13.09 13.19 -5.13
CA MET A 1 12.16 12.05 -4.97
C MET A 1 12.96 10.78 -5.23
N LYS A 2 12.72 9.71 -4.46
CA LYS A 2 13.38 8.41 -4.65
C LYS A 2 12.48 7.56 -5.54
N LEU A 3 13.01 7.04 -6.64
CA LEU A 3 12.25 6.25 -7.59
C LEU A 3 12.58 4.76 -7.45
N GLY A 4 11.57 3.93 -7.40
CA GLY A 4 11.67 2.49 -7.28
C GLY A 4 10.63 1.75 -8.10
N VAL A 5 10.64 0.43 -7.97
CA VAL A 5 9.68 -0.43 -8.67
C VAL A 5 9.26 -1.61 -7.79
N ILE A 6 8.03 -2.06 -7.96
CA ILE A 6 7.57 -3.34 -7.42
C ILE A 6 8.19 -4.44 -8.31
N CYS A 7 9.17 -5.16 -7.74
CA CYS A 7 10.06 -6.04 -8.51
C CYS A 7 9.32 -7.15 -9.26
N ASP A 8 8.30 -7.77 -8.67
CA ASP A 8 7.53 -8.83 -9.33
C ASP A 8 6.60 -8.33 -10.45
N GLY A 9 6.43 -7.02 -10.58
CA GLY A 9 5.86 -6.38 -11.77
C GLY A 9 6.77 -6.54 -13.01
N ILE A 10 8.07 -6.73 -12.80
CA ILE A 10 9.05 -7.07 -13.84
C ILE A 10 9.20 -8.59 -13.94
N SER A 11 9.60 -9.21 -12.84
CA SER A 11 9.81 -10.65 -12.75
C SER A 11 9.82 -11.11 -11.30
N ARG A 12 9.36 -12.33 -11.03
CA ARG A 12 9.55 -13.00 -9.74
C ARG A 12 11.00 -13.46 -9.50
N ASP A 13 11.82 -13.55 -10.55
CA ASP A 13 13.28 -13.66 -10.44
C ASP A 13 13.86 -12.30 -10.06
N LEU A 14 14.23 -12.16 -8.79
CA LEU A 14 14.73 -10.90 -8.23
C LEU A 14 16.03 -10.45 -8.94
N ALA A 15 16.92 -11.37 -9.32
CA ALA A 15 18.14 -11.01 -10.01
C ALA A 15 17.85 -10.40 -11.40
N HIS A 16 16.89 -10.97 -12.12
CA HIS A 16 16.42 -10.40 -13.38
C HIS A 16 15.80 -9.02 -13.17
N SER A 17 14.92 -8.85 -12.17
CA SER A 17 14.31 -7.55 -11.86
C SER A 17 15.36 -6.49 -11.56
N ILE A 18 16.38 -6.82 -10.78
CA ILE A 18 17.49 -5.90 -10.47
C ILE A 18 18.26 -5.51 -11.73
N ASN A 19 18.50 -6.44 -12.67
CA ASN A 19 19.15 -6.12 -13.94
C ASN A 19 18.36 -5.08 -14.75
N VAL A 20 17.04 -5.24 -14.81
CA VAL A 20 16.15 -4.25 -15.45
C VAL A 20 16.17 -2.93 -14.69
N MET A 21 16.16 -2.96 -13.36
CA MET A 21 16.30 -1.75 -12.54
C MET A 21 17.59 -0.98 -12.86
N ASP A 22 18.71 -1.68 -13.04
CA ASP A 22 19.97 -1.05 -13.41
C ASP A 22 19.92 -0.41 -14.80
N GLU A 23 19.31 -1.09 -15.76
CA GLU A 23 19.11 -0.58 -17.12
C GLU A 23 18.31 0.72 -17.17
N PHE A 24 17.27 0.84 -16.33
CA PHE A 24 16.40 2.03 -16.26
C PHE A 24 16.78 3.02 -15.16
N GLY A 25 17.87 2.82 -14.44
CA GLY A 25 18.34 3.71 -13.37
C GLY A 25 17.40 3.77 -12.17
N LEU A 26 16.64 2.70 -11.89
CA LEU A 26 15.75 2.62 -10.73
C LEU A 26 16.57 2.28 -9.47
N GLU A 27 16.38 3.08 -8.42
CA GLU A 27 17.22 3.02 -7.23
C GLU A 27 16.68 2.09 -6.15
N TYR A 28 15.36 2.02 -5.98
CA TYR A 28 14.71 1.35 -4.84
C TYR A 28 13.90 0.14 -5.28
N ALA A 29 14.07 -0.96 -4.57
CA ALA A 29 13.26 -2.16 -4.75
C ALA A 29 12.06 -2.14 -3.79
N GLU A 30 10.88 -2.41 -4.31
CA GLU A 30 9.72 -2.80 -3.50
C GLU A 30 9.47 -4.28 -3.74
N LEU A 31 9.32 -5.05 -2.67
CA LEU A 31 9.16 -6.49 -2.76
C LEU A 31 7.74 -6.91 -2.35
N GLN A 32 7.09 -7.66 -3.23
CA GLN A 32 5.82 -8.31 -2.95
C GLN A 32 5.95 -9.83 -3.07
N PHE A 33 6.37 -10.32 -4.22
CA PHE A 33 6.75 -11.71 -4.44
C PHE A 33 8.21 -11.83 -4.86
N VAL A 34 8.91 -12.82 -4.29
CA VAL A 34 10.24 -13.25 -4.74
C VAL A 34 10.18 -14.75 -4.94
N GLY A 35 10.44 -15.21 -6.17
CA GLY A 35 10.12 -16.57 -6.57
C GLY A 35 8.63 -16.84 -6.45
N ASP A 36 8.27 -17.98 -5.88
CA ASP A 36 6.88 -18.40 -5.69
C ASP A 36 6.28 -17.97 -4.35
N LYS A 37 7.02 -17.21 -3.55
CA LYS A 37 6.61 -16.82 -2.18
C LYS A 37 6.32 -15.35 -2.07
N GLU A 38 5.26 -15.03 -1.34
CA GLU A 38 5.00 -13.67 -0.88
C GLU A 38 5.96 -13.29 0.25
N VAL A 39 6.38 -12.04 0.33
CA VAL A 39 7.30 -11.55 1.37
C VAL A 39 6.83 -11.96 2.78
N GLY A 40 7.78 -12.43 3.60
CA GLY A 40 7.51 -13.00 4.93
C GLY A 40 7.20 -14.51 4.95
N ASP A 41 7.04 -15.17 3.79
CA ASP A 41 6.89 -16.64 3.73
C ASP A 41 8.20 -17.35 3.36
N HIS A 42 9.27 -16.60 3.21
CA HIS A 42 10.61 -17.09 2.97
C HIS A 42 11.25 -17.61 4.27
N SER A 43 12.06 -18.65 4.16
CA SER A 43 12.91 -19.09 5.26
C SER A 43 13.98 -18.05 5.60
N LYS A 44 14.56 -18.12 6.79
CA LYS A 44 15.65 -17.22 7.21
C LYS A 44 16.86 -17.24 6.27
N THR A 45 17.14 -18.38 5.64
CA THR A 45 18.23 -18.52 4.65
C THR A 45 17.89 -17.76 3.38
N GLU A 46 16.69 -17.98 2.83
CA GLU A 46 16.21 -17.27 1.63
C GLU A 46 16.17 -15.75 1.85
N ILE A 47 15.73 -15.29 3.03
CA ILE A 47 15.72 -13.85 3.35
C ILE A 47 17.13 -13.26 3.34
N LYS A 48 18.13 -13.99 3.86
CA LYS A 48 19.54 -13.55 3.82
C LYS A 48 20.09 -13.52 2.39
N GLU A 49 19.72 -14.47 1.55
CA GLU A 49 20.11 -14.48 0.13
C GLU A 49 19.51 -13.30 -0.61
N ILE A 50 18.22 -12.99 -0.36
CA ILE A 50 17.53 -11.79 -0.87
C ILE A 50 18.27 -10.51 -0.41
N ASP A 51 18.55 -10.39 0.88
CA ASP A 51 19.25 -9.24 1.46
C ASP A 51 20.65 -9.05 0.85
N SER A 52 21.42 -10.15 0.74
CA SER A 52 22.76 -10.12 0.13
C SER A 52 22.71 -9.64 -1.32
N LEU A 53 21.80 -10.20 -2.12
CA LEU A 53 21.64 -9.81 -3.52
C LEU A 53 21.29 -8.32 -3.67
N LEU A 54 20.38 -7.82 -2.85
CA LEU A 54 19.96 -6.41 -2.88
C LEU A 54 21.12 -5.49 -2.45
N ARG A 55 21.86 -5.83 -1.40
CA ARG A 55 23.01 -5.06 -0.91
C ARG A 55 24.15 -5.04 -1.90
N ASP A 56 24.49 -6.19 -2.47
CA ASP A 56 25.59 -6.34 -3.45
C ASP A 56 25.33 -5.49 -4.71
N ARG A 57 24.06 -5.26 -5.02
CA ARG A 57 23.62 -4.45 -6.16
C ARG A 57 23.21 -3.02 -5.77
N GLY A 58 23.37 -2.64 -4.51
CA GLY A 58 23.03 -1.28 -4.03
C GLY A 58 21.54 -0.92 -4.19
N LYS A 59 20.62 -1.89 -4.04
CA LYS A 59 19.17 -1.68 -4.17
C LYS A 59 18.49 -1.75 -2.80
N PRO A 60 18.40 -0.64 -2.06
CA PRO A 60 17.67 -0.60 -0.79
C PRO A 60 16.19 -0.90 -1.00
N VAL A 61 15.57 -1.54 0.00
CA VAL A 61 14.13 -1.84 -0.02
C VAL A 61 13.34 -0.63 0.45
N SER A 62 12.36 -0.20 -0.34
CA SER A 62 11.46 0.91 0.01
C SER A 62 10.25 0.47 0.83
N CYS A 63 9.68 -0.69 0.51
CA CYS A 63 8.52 -1.27 1.19
C CYS A 63 8.49 -2.79 0.98
N LEU A 64 7.97 -3.53 1.97
CA LEU A 64 7.54 -4.92 1.81
C LEU A 64 6.01 -4.95 1.63
N SER A 65 5.57 -5.24 0.42
CA SER A 65 4.18 -5.07 0.00
C SER A 65 3.37 -6.36 0.10
N ARG A 66 3.13 -6.82 1.34
CA ARG A 66 2.26 -7.96 1.60
C ARG A 66 0.78 -7.56 1.66
N HIS A 67 -0.10 -8.50 1.27
CA HIS A 67 -1.56 -8.31 1.31
C HIS A 67 -2.16 -8.58 2.71
N ILE A 68 -1.60 -7.97 3.76
CA ILE A 68 -2.14 -8.09 5.11
C ILE A 68 -3.55 -7.50 5.15
N PHE A 69 -4.52 -8.23 5.74
CA PHE A 69 -5.95 -7.92 5.83
C PHE A 69 -6.74 -7.89 4.51
N ALA A 70 -6.09 -8.12 3.36
CA ALA A 70 -6.82 -8.27 2.10
C ALA A 70 -7.80 -9.45 2.16
N GLY A 71 -9.01 -9.23 1.64
CA GLY A 71 -10.06 -10.26 1.62
C GLY A 71 -10.89 -10.39 2.90
N MET A 72 -10.52 -9.72 3.99
CA MET A 72 -11.39 -9.58 5.15
C MET A 72 -12.64 -8.75 4.81
N THR A 73 -13.71 -8.93 5.56
CA THR A 73 -15.00 -8.25 5.38
C THR A 73 -15.47 -7.63 6.69
N SER A 74 -16.59 -6.91 6.67
CA SER A 74 -17.22 -6.36 7.88
C SER A 74 -17.72 -7.44 8.87
N GLN A 75 -17.78 -8.71 8.44
CA GLN A 75 -18.18 -9.82 9.28
C GLN A 75 -17.03 -10.39 10.12
N ASN A 76 -15.79 -10.10 9.75
CA ASN A 76 -14.63 -10.54 10.50
C ASN A 76 -14.47 -9.76 11.81
N LYS A 77 -13.94 -10.45 12.81
CA LYS A 77 -13.70 -9.88 14.15
C LYS A 77 -12.24 -10.05 14.55
N PRO A 78 -11.74 -9.17 15.44
CA PRO A 78 -10.44 -9.39 16.05
C PRO A 78 -10.37 -10.77 16.72
N GLY A 79 -9.31 -11.52 16.41
CA GLY A 79 -9.09 -12.86 16.98
C GLY A 79 -9.78 -14.02 16.24
N ASP A 80 -10.56 -13.78 15.18
CA ASP A 80 -11.02 -14.87 14.34
C ASP A 80 -9.86 -15.52 13.54
N GLU A 81 -10.10 -16.69 12.96
CA GLU A 81 -9.06 -17.47 12.27
C GLU A 81 -8.38 -16.67 11.16
N LEU A 82 -9.15 -15.96 10.35
CA LEU A 82 -8.59 -15.16 9.25
C LEU A 82 -7.78 -13.96 9.76
N HIS A 83 -8.27 -13.29 10.81
CA HIS A 83 -7.52 -12.19 11.44
C HIS A 83 -6.20 -12.69 12.03
N LEU A 84 -6.22 -13.81 12.77
CA LEU A 84 -5.00 -14.40 13.34
C LEU A 84 -4.01 -14.80 12.25
N LYS A 85 -4.48 -15.38 11.14
CA LYS A 85 -3.63 -15.69 9.98
C LYS A 85 -2.92 -14.45 9.42
N HIS A 86 -3.64 -13.33 9.29
CA HIS A 86 -3.04 -12.07 8.85
C HIS A 86 -2.05 -11.50 9.87
N MET A 87 -2.36 -11.59 11.17
CA MET A 87 -1.44 -11.15 12.22
C MET A 87 -0.15 -11.99 12.25
N ASP A 88 -0.23 -13.29 12.03
CA ASP A 88 0.95 -14.14 11.93
C ASP A 88 1.77 -13.86 10.67
N ALA A 89 1.11 -13.57 9.55
CA ALA A 89 1.78 -13.12 8.34
C ALA A 89 2.48 -11.76 8.55
N LEU A 90 1.83 -10.83 9.28
CA LEU A 90 2.44 -9.55 9.64
C LEU A 90 3.71 -9.73 10.48
N LYS A 91 3.69 -10.61 11.47
CA LYS A 91 4.89 -10.90 12.29
C LYS A 91 6.06 -11.36 11.42
N ARG A 92 5.82 -12.31 10.49
CA ARG A 92 6.86 -12.82 9.60
C ARG A 92 7.41 -11.77 8.64
N VAL A 93 6.53 -10.92 8.07
CA VAL A 93 7.02 -9.85 7.17
C VAL A 93 7.76 -8.75 7.93
N VAL A 94 7.40 -8.46 9.18
CA VAL A 94 8.15 -7.52 10.04
C VAL A 94 9.54 -8.09 10.39
N GLU A 95 9.66 -9.38 10.67
CA GLU A 95 10.98 -10.02 10.83
C GLU A 95 11.84 -9.89 9.57
N MET A 96 11.25 -10.09 8.39
CA MET A 96 11.93 -9.87 7.11
C MET A 96 12.32 -8.41 6.94
N ALA A 97 11.44 -7.46 7.27
CA ALA A 97 11.72 -6.03 7.15
C ALA A 97 12.95 -5.59 7.95
N HIS A 98 13.14 -6.13 9.15
CA HIS A 98 14.36 -5.89 9.95
C HIS A 98 15.62 -6.39 9.28
N ILE A 99 15.57 -7.53 8.58
CA ILE A 99 16.75 -8.13 7.93
C ILE A 99 17.12 -7.33 6.68
N VAL A 100 16.14 -7.03 5.82
CA VAL A 100 16.37 -6.32 4.55
C VAL A 100 16.41 -4.80 4.70
N GLY A 101 16.17 -4.27 5.91
CA GLY A 101 16.20 -2.83 6.19
C GLY A 101 15.02 -2.06 5.58
N SER A 102 13.87 -2.69 5.38
CA SER A 102 12.68 -2.02 4.85
C SER A 102 12.08 -1.07 5.89
N PRO A 103 11.84 0.22 5.56
CA PRO A 103 11.21 1.17 6.47
C PRO A 103 9.71 0.94 6.64
N PHE A 104 9.06 0.29 5.69
CA PHE A 104 7.62 0.08 5.65
C PHE A 104 7.23 -1.36 5.38
N VAL A 105 6.11 -1.75 5.99
CA VAL A 105 5.34 -2.96 5.64
C VAL A 105 3.94 -2.51 5.22
N ARG A 106 3.53 -2.89 4.01
CA ARG A 106 2.19 -2.58 3.51
C ARG A 106 1.14 -3.42 4.22
N ILE A 107 0.03 -2.77 4.53
CA ILE A 107 -1.23 -3.42 4.90
C ILE A 107 -2.36 -2.91 4.00
N MET A 108 -3.37 -3.75 3.86
CA MET A 108 -4.64 -3.40 3.27
C MET A 108 -5.68 -3.16 4.37
N THR A 109 -6.89 -2.83 3.99
CA THR A 109 -8.03 -2.89 4.89
C THR A 109 -9.07 -3.88 4.36
N GLN A 110 -10.08 -4.16 5.16
CA GLN A 110 -11.14 -5.06 4.77
C GLN A 110 -11.80 -4.62 3.46
N LYS A 111 -12.30 -5.61 2.72
CA LYS A 111 -13.00 -5.41 1.45
C LYS A 111 -14.24 -4.56 1.66
N LYS A 112 -14.45 -3.63 0.78
CA LYS A 112 -15.69 -2.91 0.62
C LYS A 112 -16.73 -3.84 -0.01
N GLU A 113 -17.84 -4.05 0.65
CA GLU A 113 -18.89 -4.96 0.15
C GLU A 113 -19.66 -4.33 -1.00
N GLN A 114 -19.72 -3.02 -1.03
CA GLN A 114 -20.39 -2.25 -2.06
C GLN A 114 -19.48 -1.14 -2.56
N ILE A 115 -19.24 -1.12 -3.87
CA ILE A 115 -18.48 -0.05 -4.52
C ILE A 115 -19.47 1.04 -4.91
N LEU A 116 -19.36 2.21 -4.29
CA LEU A 116 -20.12 3.38 -4.64
C LEU A 116 -19.22 4.42 -5.29
N TRP A 117 -19.74 5.05 -6.32
CA TRP A 117 -19.13 6.21 -6.94
C TRP A 117 -19.45 7.45 -6.13
N GLY A 118 -18.50 8.35 -6.03
CA GLY A 118 -18.66 9.61 -5.35
C GLY A 118 -17.43 10.03 -4.59
N PHE A 119 -17.39 11.28 -4.16
CA PHE A 119 -16.26 11.84 -3.45
C PHE A 119 -15.95 11.04 -2.17
N HIS A 120 -14.69 10.77 -1.92
CA HIS A 120 -14.21 9.89 -0.84
C HIS A 120 -14.81 8.47 -0.89
N GLY A 121 -15.16 7.98 -2.10
CA GLY A 121 -15.81 6.68 -2.27
C GLY A 121 -17.21 6.63 -1.69
N ALA A 122 -17.90 7.77 -1.66
CA ALA A 122 -19.19 7.93 -1.00
C ALA A 122 -19.17 7.45 0.47
N GLU A 123 -18.05 7.65 1.17
CA GLU A 123 -17.81 7.15 2.54
C GLU A 123 -18.95 7.47 3.48
N LYS A 124 -19.51 8.69 3.43
CA LYS A 124 -20.65 9.11 4.26
C LYS A 124 -21.93 8.30 4.01
N TRP A 125 -22.04 7.70 2.83
CA TRP A 125 -23.25 6.96 2.40
C TRP A 125 -23.02 5.45 2.35
N ASN A 126 -21.77 5.06 2.27
CA ASN A 126 -21.35 3.66 2.18
C ASN A 126 -21.09 3.07 3.56
N VAL A 127 -21.86 3.52 4.53
CA VAL A 127 -21.84 2.89 5.83
C VAL A 127 -22.88 1.80 5.77
N ALA A 128 -22.57 0.67 5.14
CA ALA A 128 -23.36 -0.51 5.36
C ALA A 128 -23.34 -0.79 6.87
N HIS A 129 -24.27 -0.14 7.58
CA HIS A 129 -24.59 -0.38 8.99
C HIS A 129 -23.40 -0.72 9.90
N GLY A 130 -22.46 0.21 10.08
CA GLY A 130 -21.31 0.01 10.95
C GLY A 130 -20.13 -0.76 10.33
N ALA A 131 -20.09 -0.90 9.00
CA ALA A 131 -18.93 -1.55 8.34
C ALA A 131 -17.63 -0.79 8.60
N TRP A 132 -17.67 0.55 8.65
CA TRP A 132 -16.52 1.36 9.05
C TRP A 132 -16.12 1.05 10.50
N ASP A 133 -17.08 1.00 11.42
CA ASP A 133 -16.84 0.78 12.85
C ASP A 133 -16.20 -0.59 13.14
N SER A 134 -16.38 -1.55 12.24
CA SER A 134 -15.75 -2.87 12.36
C SER A 134 -14.27 -2.87 11.96
N MET A 135 -13.80 -1.87 11.21
CA MET A 135 -12.45 -1.86 10.66
C MET A 135 -11.35 -1.45 11.67
N PRO A 136 -11.47 -0.32 12.40
CA PRO A 136 -10.43 0.09 13.34
C PRO A 136 -10.04 -0.99 14.35
N PRO A 137 -10.96 -1.75 14.97
CA PRO A 137 -10.61 -2.84 15.88
C PRO A 137 -9.82 -3.99 15.24
N LEU A 138 -9.97 -4.20 13.92
CA LEU A 138 -9.19 -5.21 13.19
C LEU A 138 -7.75 -4.76 12.93
N ILE A 139 -7.54 -3.44 12.75
CA ILE A 139 -6.24 -2.86 12.40
C ILE A 139 -5.42 -2.49 13.65
N GLU A 140 -6.06 -2.09 14.74
CA GLU A 140 -5.41 -1.65 15.97
C GLU A 140 -4.35 -2.63 16.49
N PRO A 141 -4.59 -3.97 16.58
CA PRO A 141 -3.57 -4.92 17.04
C PRO A 141 -2.32 -4.95 16.15
N ALA A 142 -2.47 -4.69 14.85
CA ALA A 142 -1.33 -4.62 13.94
C ALA A 142 -0.50 -3.34 14.16
N VAL A 143 -1.16 -2.22 14.41
CA VAL A 143 -0.50 -0.95 14.74
C VAL A 143 0.29 -1.09 16.05
N ASP A 144 -0.31 -1.67 17.08
CA ASP A 144 0.35 -1.87 18.38
C ASP A 144 1.55 -2.81 18.26
N PHE A 145 1.42 -3.89 17.50
CA PHE A 145 2.53 -4.79 17.22
C PHE A 145 3.65 -4.06 16.46
N ALA A 146 3.33 -3.35 15.38
CA ALA A 146 4.33 -2.62 14.58
C ALA A 146 5.03 -1.54 15.40
N ARG A 147 4.30 -0.81 16.24
CA ARG A 147 4.85 0.18 17.19
C ARG A 147 5.86 -0.47 18.13
N SER A 148 5.50 -1.60 18.72
CA SER A 148 6.40 -2.34 19.63
C SER A 148 7.63 -2.91 18.92
N ALA A 149 7.49 -3.29 17.65
CA ALA A 149 8.56 -3.80 16.81
C ALA A 149 9.43 -2.70 16.17
N GLY A 150 9.06 -1.43 16.27
CA GLY A 150 9.81 -0.31 15.69
C GLY A 150 9.74 -0.23 14.17
N VAL A 151 8.71 -0.81 13.54
CA VAL A 151 8.47 -0.79 12.09
C VAL A 151 7.25 0.08 11.80
N LYS A 152 7.27 0.80 10.68
CA LYS A 152 6.10 1.55 10.23
C LYS A 152 5.23 0.70 9.30
N LEU A 153 3.93 0.82 9.45
CA LEU A 153 2.96 0.29 8.50
C LEU A 153 2.60 1.35 7.46
N ALA A 154 2.29 0.91 6.26
CA ALA A 154 1.76 1.74 5.20
C ALA A 154 0.42 1.17 4.71
N VAL A 155 -0.69 1.85 5.02
CA VAL A 155 -2.02 1.44 4.54
C VAL A 155 -2.22 1.93 3.12
N GLU A 156 -2.42 1.00 2.20
CA GLU A 156 -2.64 1.34 0.79
C GLU A 156 -4.07 1.80 0.55
N THR A 157 -4.22 2.90 -0.20
CA THR A 157 -5.52 3.32 -0.71
C THR A 157 -5.92 2.40 -1.87
N GLY A 158 -6.85 1.49 -1.60
CA GLY A 158 -7.26 0.43 -2.54
C GLY A 158 -8.69 0.64 -3.05
N ASN A 159 -8.92 0.48 -4.35
CA ASN A 159 -10.23 0.69 -4.96
C ASN A 159 -11.36 -0.19 -4.39
N GLY A 160 -11.04 -1.39 -3.97
CA GLY A 160 -11.99 -2.37 -3.42
C GLY A 160 -11.95 -2.50 -1.90
N THR A 161 -11.26 -1.62 -1.20
CA THR A 161 -11.09 -1.66 0.26
C THR A 161 -11.81 -0.50 0.96
N MET A 162 -12.00 -0.61 2.27
CA MET A 162 -12.63 0.45 3.06
C MET A 162 -11.80 1.74 3.07
N VAL A 163 -10.47 1.62 3.06
CA VAL A 163 -9.56 2.75 2.85
C VAL A 163 -9.30 2.85 1.35
N ASN A 164 -10.07 3.68 0.67
CA ASN A 164 -9.98 3.86 -0.79
C ASN A 164 -9.62 5.29 -1.23
N SER A 165 -9.39 6.19 -0.29
CA SER A 165 -8.99 7.58 -0.50
C SER A 165 -8.02 8.01 0.58
N ASN A 166 -7.28 9.10 0.33
CA ASN A 166 -6.42 9.69 1.36
C ASN A 166 -7.22 10.22 2.54
N TYR A 167 -8.42 10.74 2.28
CA TYR A 167 -9.36 11.13 3.33
C TYR A 167 -9.70 9.95 4.25
N THR A 168 -10.07 8.79 3.70
CA THR A 168 -10.39 7.62 4.52
C THR A 168 -9.16 7.02 5.20
N ALA A 169 -7.99 7.09 4.57
CA ALA A 169 -6.73 6.67 5.19
C ALA A 169 -6.38 7.55 6.40
N ARG A 170 -6.46 8.87 6.25
CA ARG A 170 -6.25 9.82 7.34
C ARG A 170 -7.25 9.62 8.48
N LYS A 171 -8.53 9.46 8.14
CA LYS A 171 -9.58 9.17 9.13
C LYS A 171 -9.24 7.95 9.99
N LEU A 172 -8.80 6.84 9.37
CA LEU A 172 -8.37 5.64 10.09
C LEU A 172 -7.18 5.93 11.01
N ILE A 173 -6.15 6.62 10.51
CA ILE A 173 -4.94 6.94 11.27
C ILE A 173 -5.27 7.81 12.48
N ASP A 174 -6.15 8.78 12.32
CA ASP A 174 -6.57 9.70 13.39
C ASP A 174 -7.42 8.96 14.43
N GLU A 175 -8.37 8.13 14.03
CA GLU A 175 -9.20 7.32 14.94
C GLU A 175 -8.36 6.33 15.79
N LEU A 176 -7.30 5.77 15.21
CA LEU A 176 -6.37 4.89 15.91
C LEU A 176 -5.27 5.64 16.69
N ASN A 177 -5.23 6.98 16.60
CA ASN A 177 -4.14 7.77 17.14
C ASN A 177 -2.76 7.19 16.77
N ALA A 178 -2.58 6.86 15.50
CA ALA A 178 -1.49 6.02 15.00
C ALA A 178 -0.52 6.72 14.05
N LYS A 179 -0.56 8.04 13.95
CA LYS A 179 0.22 8.82 12.96
C LYS A 179 1.74 8.60 13.03
N ASP A 180 2.27 8.18 14.16
CA ASP A 180 3.69 7.83 14.34
C ASP A 180 4.06 6.48 13.70
N THR A 181 3.12 5.54 13.63
CA THR A 181 3.34 4.14 13.25
C THR A 181 2.66 3.78 11.92
N LEU A 182 1.44 4.27 11.68
CA LEU A 182 0.67 4.00 10.47
C LEU A 182 0.73 5.20 9.53
N LYS A 183 1.16 4.97 8.29
CA LYS A 183 1.27 5.96 7.23
C LYS A 183 0.38 5.58 6.05
N VAL A 184 0.11 6.56 5.20
CA VAL A 184 -0.58 6.32 3.95
C VAL A 184 0.42 5.83 2.90
N LEU A 185 0.12 4.70 2.28
CA LEU A 185 0.64 4.34 0.98
C LEU A 185 -0.38 4.84 -0.05
N TRP A 186 -0.06 5.96 -0.65
CA TRP A 186 -0.95 6.64 -1.56
C TRP A 186 -0.86 6.07 -2.97
N ASP A 187 -1.96 5.58 -3.49
CA ASP A 187 -2.10 5.18 -4.90
C ASP A 187 -3.16 6.08 -5.57
N PRO A 188 -2.74 7.20 -6.19
CA PRO A 188 -3.68 8.14 -6.82
C PRO A 188 -4.49 7.50 -7.95
N GLY A 189 -3.97 6.46 -8.62
CA GLY A 189 -4.74 5.71 -9.61
C GLY A 189 -5.89 4.93 -8.99
N ASN A 190 -5.72 4.38 -7.79
CA ASN A 190 -6.82 3.76 -7.05
C ASN A 190 -7.84 4.81 -6.58
N ASN A 191 -7.38 5.99 -6.17
CA ASN A 191 -8.26 7.05 -5.69
C ASN A 191 -9.18 7.62 -6.77
N CYS A 192 -8.82 7.46 -8.05
CA CYS A 192 -9.70 7.85 -9.16
C CYS A 192 -11.06 7.12 -9.13
N TRP A 193 -11.12 5.91 -8.57
CA TRP A 193 -12.39 5.18 -8.40
C TRP A 193 -13.38 5.90 -7.47
N CYS A 194 -12.90 6.64 -6.49
CA CYS A 194 -13.74 7.40 -5.57
C CYS A 194 -13.79 8.90 -5.88
N HIS A 195 -13.32 9.28 -7.08
CA HIS A 195 -13.27 10.67 -7.53
C HIS A 195 -12.50 11.62 -6.59
N GLU A 196 -11.57 11.11 -5.79
CA GLU A 196 -10.63 11.96 -5.09
C GLU A 196 -9.63 12.52 -6.11
N LEU A 197 -9.58 13.83 -6.25
CA LEU A 197 -8.58 14.48 -7.07
C LEU A 197 -7.22 14.34 -6.39
N ALA A 198 -6.21 13.85 -7.12
CA ALA A 198 -4.89 13.69 -6.54
C ALA A 198 -4.34 15.04 -6.02
N PHE A 199 -4.62 16.13 -6.72
CA PHE A 199 -4.33 17.49 -6.28
C PHE A 199 -5.52 18.40 -6.59
N PRO A 200 -5.94 19.28 -5.65
CA PRO A 200 -5.35 19.46 -4.32
C PRO A 200 -5.80 18.43 -3.27
N ASP A 201 -6.94 17.78 -3.46
CA ASP A 201 -7.69 17.09 -2.40
C ASP A 201 -6.88 15.98 -1.72
N GLY A 202 -6.40 15.01 -2.48
CA GLY A 202 -5.64 13.90 -1.93
C GLY A 202 -4.31 14.35 -1.30
N TYR A 203 -3.65 15.33 -1.90
CA TYR A 203 -2.42 15.88 -1.34
C TYR A 203 -2.65 16.58 0.01
N GLU A 204 -3.71 17.39 0.13
CA GLU A 204 -4.04 18.11 1.36
C GLU A 204 -4.31 17.16 2.53
N GLU A 205 -4.81 15.95 2.27
CA GLU A 205 -5.04 14.95 3.30
C GLU A 205 -3.74 14.33 3.84
N VAL A 206 -2.68 14.25 3.05
CA VAL A 206 -1.47 13.50 3.41
C VAL A 206 -0.23 14.37 3.67
N ARG A 207 -0.23 15.65 3.29
CA ARG A 207 0.96 16.52 3.35
C ARG A 207 1.55 16.69 4.75
N ASP A 208 0.74 16.69 5.79
CA ASP A 208 1.17 16.97 7.16
C ASP A 208 1.78 15.75 7.88
N GLY A 209 2.57 14.96 7.18
CA GLY A 209 3.31 13.82 7.74
C GLY A 209 2.50 12.53 7.83
N TYR A 210 1.36 12.42 7.12
CA TYR A 210 0.62 11.17 6.95
C TYR A 210 1.21 10.30 5.84
N LEU A 211 1.79 10.92 4.81
CA LEU A 211 2.38 10.20 3.67
C LEU A 211 3.59 9.39 4.11
N GLY A 212 3.64 8.11 3.74
CA GLY A 212 4.76 7.21 3.93
C GLY A 212 5.36 6.73 2.62
N HIS A 213 4.52 6.37 1.67
CA HIS A 213 4.92 5.80 0.39
C HIS A 213 3.91 6.16 -0.71
N ILE A 214 4.33 6.08 -1.98
CA ILE A 214 3.46 6.38 -3.12
C ILE A 214 3.63 5.27 -4.16
N HIS A 215 2.51 4.73 -4.65
CA HIS A 215 2.46 3.95 -5.88
C HIS A 215 2.05 4.85 -7.04
N ILE A 216 2.80 4.81 -8.13
CA ILE A 216 2.52 5.60 -9.32
C ILE A 216 2.04 4.69 -10.43
N LYS A 217 0.85 4.96 -10.93
CA LYS A 217 0.30 4.37 -12.15
C LYS A 217 -0.61 5.38 -12.82
N ASP A 218 -0.78 5.29 -14.13
CA ASP A 218 -1.74 6.14 -14.83
C ASP A 218 -2.98 5.34 -15.21
N VAL A 219 -4.13 6.00 -15.16
CA VAL A 219 -5.42 5.36 -15.32
C VAL A 219 -6.40 6.26 -16.08
N PHE A 220 -7.38 5.64 -16.72
CA PHE A 220 -8.54 6.31 -17.28
C PHE A 220 -9.81 5.71 -16.64
N VAL A 221 -10.63 6.58 -16.05
CA VAL A 221 -11.93 6.22 -15.48
C VAL A 221 -13.04 6.65 -16.41
N ASP A 222 -13.80 5.69 -16.91
CA ASP A 222 -15.04 5.92 -17.69
C ASP A 222 -16.21 5.83 -16.71
N THR A 223 -16.59 6.96 -16.13
CA THR A 223 -17.62 7.02 -15.10
C THR A 223 -18.98 6.49 -15.57
N PRO A 224 -19.46 6.82 -16.79
CA PRO A 224 -20.73 6.25 -17.30
C PRO A 224 -20.75 4.72 -17.38
N LYS A 225 -19.60 4.10 -17.60
CA LYS A 225 -19.47 2.65 -17.66
C LYS A 225 -19.00 2.01 -16.35
N ALA A 226 -18.68 2.83 -15.35
CA ALA A 226 -18.10 2.39 -14.08
C ALA A 226 -16.88 1.48 -14.29
N THR A 227 -15.99 1.85 -15.21
CA THR A 227 -14.76 1.10 -15.52
C THR A 227 -13.52 1.95 -15.30
N LEU A 228 -12.41 1.28 -14.94
CA LEU A 228 -11.09 1.86 -14.90
C LEU A 228 -10.16 1.02 -15.77
N THR A 229 -9.36 1.69 -16.57
CA THR A 229 -8.34 1.07 -17.41
C THR A 229 -6.98 1.63 -17.05
N VAL A 230 -6.00 0.78 -16.77
CA VAL A 230 -4.61 1.19 -16.60
C VAL A 230 -4.08 1.67 -17.96
N LYS A 231 -3.35 2.78 -17.95
CA LYS A 231 -2.77 3.41 -19.12
C LYS A 231 -1.25 3.50 -18.96
N GLU A 232 -0.58 3.64 -20.08
CA GLU A 232 0.82 4.06 -20.07
C GLU A 232 0.95 5.42 -19.38
N MET A 233 2.07 5.65 -18.70
CA MET A 233 2.32 6.91 -18.01
C MET A 233 2.20 8.10 -18.97
N GLY A 234 1.41 9.08 -18.58
CA GLY A 234 1.10 10.25 -19.39
C GLY A 234 -0.05 10.10 -20.39
N GLN A 235 -0.64 8.90 -20.53
CA GLN A 235 -1.75 8.63 -21.44
C GLN A 235 -3.11 8.50 -20.72
N GLY A 236 -3.11 8.62 -19.42
CA GLY A 236 -4.30 8.56 -18.58
C GLY A 236 -4.71 9.93 -18.05
N GLN A 237 -5.48 9.92 -16.98
CA GLN A 237 -6.01 11.13 -16.33
C GLN A 237 -5.04 11.74 -15.32
N LEU A 238 -4.02 11.01 -14.88
CA LEU A 238 -3.04 11.45 -13.89
C LEU A 238 -1.75 12.00 -14.50
N GLY A 239 -1.52 11.80 -15.80
CA GLY A 239 -0.31 12.25 -16.49
C GLY A 239 0.05 13.71 -16.21
N PRO A 240 -0.87 14.68 -16.37
CA PRO A 240 -0.59 16.09 -16.10
C PRO A 240 -0.20 16.40 -14.65
N LEU A 241 -0.70 15.61 -13.69
CA LEU A 241 -0.39 15.79 -12.28
C LEU A 241 1.01 15.32 -11.92
N PHE A 242 1.51 14.27 -12.59
CA PHE A 242 2.89 13.82 -12.41
C PHE A 242 3.90 14.84 -12.95
N GLU A 243 3.59 15.50 -14.06
CA GLU A 243 4.41 16.60 -14.58
C GLU A 243 4.49 17.76 -13.58
N LEU A 244 3.37 18.14 -12.97
CA LEU A 244 3.33 19.19 -11.94
C LEU A 244 4.07 18.78 -10.66
N SER A 245 3.99 17.53 -10.25
CA SER A 245 4.69 17.04 -9.05
C SER A 245 6.21 17.04 -9.21
N LEU A 246 6.71 16.81 -10.41
CA LEU A 246 8.14 16.85 -10.72
C LEU A 246 8.72 18.28 -10.73
N ILE A 247 7.88 19.30 -10.84
CA ILE A 247 8.30 20.72 -10.85
C ILE A 247 8.35 21.31 -9.43
N HIS A 248 7.65 20.74 -8.48
CA HIS A 248 7.43 21.31 -7.13
C HIS A 248 8.05 20.51 -5.98
N ILE A 249 8.87 19.51 -6.26
CA ILE A 249 9.58 18.71 -5.24
C ILE A 249 11.07 19.04 -5.20
#